data_700e6a0b71e0f52602b514f33a9cca05
#
_entry.id   700e6a0b71e0f52602b514f33a9cca05
#
_cell.length_a   1.000
_cell.length_b   1.000
_cell.length_c   1.000
_cell.angle_alpha   90.00
_cell.angle_beta   90.00
_cell.angle_gamma   90.00
#
_symmetry.space_group_name_H-M   'P 1'
#
loop_
_entity.id
_entity.type
_entity.pdbx_description
1 polymer ?
#
loop_
_entity_poly.entity_id
_entity_poly.type
_entity_poly.pdbx_seq_one_letter_code
_entity_poly.pdbx_strand_id
1 'polypeptide(L)'
;MKRFFLAAVVLLLAVQAEAEVKLPALLGSNMVLQRNTEVNFWGEASPRSRVLLTASWDGRTYDAKADAEGRWAMKIATGEAGGPYTVTVSDGKEVVLDNVMLGEVWVCSGQSNMEMPVAGWGKLKNYEQEIAAANYP
;
A
#
# COMPACT_ATOMS: atom_id res chain seq x y z
N MET A 1 58.50 -3.04 -10.22
CA MET A 1 57.41 -2.05 -10.13
C MET A 1 56.22 -2.45 -11.00
N LYS A 2 55.60 -3.63 -10.79
CA LYS A 2 54.42 -4.11 -11.60
C LYS A 2 53.40 -4.88 -10.76
N ARG A 3 53.35 -4.65 -9.45
CA ARG A 3 52.44 -5.42 -8.56
C ARG A 3 51.40 -4.59 -7.78
N PHE A 4 51.29 -3.29 -8.07
CA PHE A 4 50.35 -2.40 -7.37
C PHE A 4 49.12 -1.98 -8.18
N PHE A 5 48.94 -2.46 -9.42
CA PHE A 5 47.81 -2.07 -10.26
C PHE A 5 46.61 -3.03 -10.22
N LEU A 6 46.71 -4.16 -9.52
CA LEU A 6 45.64 -5.17 -9.52
C LEU A 6 44.68 -5.06 -8.33
N ALA A 7 44.98 -4.21 -7.34
CA ALA A 7 44.15 -4.07 -6.14
C ALA A 7 43.04 -3.00 -6.25
N ALA A 8 43.07 -2.15 -7.29
CA ALA A 8 42.14 -1.02 -7.43
C ALA A 8 40.88 -1.33 -8.26
N VAL A 9 40.78 -2.51 -8.88
CA VAL A 9 39.67 -2.84 -9.77
C VAL A 9 38.56 -3.67 -9.05
N VAL A 10 38.82 -4.17 -7.85
CA VAL A 10 37.86 -5.07 -7.13
C VAL A 10 36.86 -4.29 -6.26
N LEU A 11 37.00 -2.96 -6.13
CA LEU A 11 36.16 -2.18 -5.19
C LEU A 11 35.00 -1.44 -5.86
N LEU A 12 34.60 -1.77 -7.07
CA LEU A 12 33.52 -1.08 -7.81
C LEU A 12 32.37 -2.00 -8.24
N LEU A 13 32.21 -3.15 -7.61
CA LEU A 13 30.93 -3.84 -7.58
C LEU A 13 30.10 -3.27 -6.42
N ALA A 14 29.68 -2.02 -6.57
CA ALA A 14 28.51 -1.54 -5.83
C ALA A 14 27.37 -2.49 -6.21
N VAL A 15 27.06 -3.41 -5.31
CA VAL A 15 25.78 -4.16 -5.34
C VAL A 15 24.72 -3.07 -5.37
N GLN A 16 24.18 -2.82 -6.54
CA GLN A 16 22.95 -2.07 -6.66
C GLN A 16 21.90 -2.97 -5.98
N ALA A 17 21.68 -2.75 -4.70
CA ALA A 17 20.49 -3.27 -4.06
C ALA A 17 19.33 -2.68 -4.88
N GLU A 18 18.66 -3.53 -5.66
CA GLU A 18 17.41 -3.14 -6.30
C GLU A 18 16.48 -2.76 -5.15
N ALA A 19 16.34 -1.48 -4.97
CA ALA A 19 15.42 -0.94 -4.02
C ALA A 19 14.03 -1.13 -4.60
N GLU A 20 13.20 -1.80 -3.88
CA GLU A 20 11.79 -1.96 -4.17
C GLU A 20 11.00 -1.40 -3.00
N VAL A 21 10.08 -0.50 -3.28
CA VAL A 21 9.15 0.03 -2.28
C VAL A 21 8.39 -1.13 -1.66
N LYS A 22 8.41 -1.23 -0.33
CA LYS A 22 7.60 -2.18 0.44
C LYS A 22 6.46 -1.43 1.11
N LEU A 23 5.26 -1.87 0.83
CA LEU A 23 4.03 -1.32 1.42
C LEU A 23 3.50 -2.26 2.51
N PRO A 24 2.84 -1.72 3.56
CA PRO A 24 2.15 -2.55 4.54
C PRO A 24 0.95 -3.25 3.90
N ALA A 25 0.49 -4.34 4.50
CA ALA A 25 -0.62 -5.14 3.98
C ALA A 25 -1.95 -4.38 3.78
N LEU A 26 -2.11 -3.23 4.44
CA LEU A 26 -3.27 -2.35 4.27
C LEU A 26 -3.24 -1.55 2.97
N LEU A 27 -2.08 -1.37 2.36
CA LEU A 27 -1.89 -0.61 1.14
C LEU A 27 -1.54 -1.57 0.00
N GLY A 28 -2.54 -2.01 -0.72
CA GLY A 28 -2.37 -2.99 -1.79
C GLY A 28 -3.45 -2.89 -2.86
N SER A 29 -3.34 -3.70 -3.89
CA SER A 29 -4.40 -3.84 -4.88
C SER A 29 -5.71 -4.29 -4.21
N ASN A 30 -6.84 -3.86 -4.76
CA ASN A 30 -8.20 -4.10 -4.24
C ASN A 30 -8.53 -3.37 -2.92
N MET A 31 -7.74 -2.38 -2.51
CA MET A 31 -8.05 -1.57 -1.34
C MET A 31 -9.14 -0.54 -1.63
N VAL A 32 -9.83 -0.10 -0.56
CA VAL A 32 -10.72 1.07 -0.57
C VAL A 32 -10.09 2.16 0.28
N LEU A 33 -9.98 3.36 -0.26
CA LEU A 33 -9.53 4.55 0.46
C LEU A 33 -10.71 5.46 0.80
N GLN A 34 -10.67 6.09 1.96
CA GLN A 34 -11.68 7.08 2.34
C GLN A 34 -11.70 8.22 1.32
N ARG A 35 -12.91 8.52 0.77
CA ARG A 35 -13.13 9.60 -0.18
C ARG A 35 -13.08 10.99 0.44
N ASN A 36 -12.87 12.03 -0.37
CA ASN A 36 -12.96 13.46 -0.02
C ASN A 36 -12.13 13.86 1.21
N THR A 37 -10.92 13.31 1.34
CA THR A 37 -10.02 13.59 2.45
C THR A 37 -8.56 13.44 2.05
N GLU A 38 -7.66 13.63 3.00
CA GLU A 38 -6.27 13.23 2.86
C GLU A 38 -6.07 11.87 3.55
N VAL A 39 -5.53 10.92 2.81
CA VAL A 39 -5.17 9.59 3.33
C VAL A 39 -3.67 9.45 3.45
N ASN A 40 -3.22 8.70 4.45
CA ASN A 40 -1.81 8.42 4.65
C ASN A 40 -1.36 7.24 3.78
N PHE A 41 -0.23 7.41 3.09
CA PHE A 41 0.55 6.34 2.49
C PHE A 41 1.90 6.28 3.17
N TRP A 42 2.38 5.07 3.44
CA TRP A 42 3.66 4.86 4.10
C TRP A 42 4.24 3.50 3.75
N GLY A 43 5.52 3.34 4.01
CA GLY A 43 6.21 2.08 3.75
C GLY A 43 7.71 2.20 3.96
N GLU A 44 8.43 1.26 3.36
CA GLU A 44 9.88 1.23 3.32
C GLU A 44 10.35 1.38 1.87
N ALA A 45 11.51 1.99 1.70
CA ALA A 45 12.18 2.20 0.42
C ALA A 45 13.69 2.22 0.66
N SER A 46 14.49 2.47 -0.35
CA SER A 46 15.91 2.72 -0.16
C SER A 46 16.16 3.85 0.82
N PRO A 47 17.10 3.72 1.76
CA PRO A 47 17.47 4.80 2.67
C PRO A 47 17.78 6.09 1.93
N ARG A 48 17.16 7.19 2.36
CA ARG A 48 17.31 8.54 1.81
C ARG A 48 16.85 8.71 0.35
N SER A 49 16.22 7.71 -0.25
CA SER A 49 15.65 7.83 -1.60
C SER A 49 14.45 8.78 -1.61
N ARG A 50 14.13 9.27 -2.79
CA ARG A 50 12.89 9.97 -3.07
C ARG A 50 11.86 8.94 -3.51
N VAL A 51 10.73 8.91 -2.83
CA VAL A 51 9.59 8.07 -3.17
C VAL A 51 8.54 8.94 -3.87
N LEU A 52 8.13 8.52 -5.05
CA LEU A 52 7.08 9.17 -5.83
C LEU A 52 5.82 8.32 -5.78
N LEU A 53 4.66 8.96 -5.69
CA LEU A 53 3.36 8.31 -5.77
C LEU A 53 2.50 9.06 -6.77
N THR A 54 1.94 8.36 -7.75
CA THR A 54 0.99 8.92 -8.72
C THR A 54 -0.34 8.19 -8.61
N ALA A 55 -1.42 8.96 -8.47
CA ALA A 55 -2.78 8.45 -8.39
C ALA A 55 -3.54 8.76 -9.68
N SER A 56 -4.25 7.76 -10.24
CA SER A 56 -4.93 7.93 -11.52
C SER A 56 -6.23 8.73 -11.45
N TRP A 57 -6.81 8.95 -10.26
CA TRP A 57 -8.07 9.72 -10.12
C TRP A 57 -7.90 11.22 -10.34
N ASP A 58 -6.70 11.76 -10.15
CA ASP A 58 -6.42 13.18 -10.37
C ASP A 58 -5.13 13.42 -11.18
N GLY A 59 -4.37 12.37 -11.46
CA GLY A 59 -3.10 12.43 -12.19
C GLY A 59 -1.97 13.14 -11.45
N ARG A 60 -2.14 13.44 -10.16
CA ARG A 60 -1.12 14.13 -9.35
C ARG A 60 -0.03 13.18 -8.93
N THR A 61 1.19 13.72 -8.89
CA THR A 61 2.35 13.06 -8.31
C THR A 61 2.68 13.71 -6.98
N TYR A 62 2.75 12.89 -5.95
CA TYR A 62 3.15 13.23 -4.59
C TYR A 62 4.56 12.72 -4.36
N ASP A 63 5.31 13.32 -3.43
CA ASP A 63 6.63 12.84 -3.09
C ASP A 63 6.93 12.91 -1.59
N ALA A 64 7.77 11.99 -1.16
CA ALA A 64 8.37 11.96 0.16
C ALA A 64 9.82 11.52 0.08
N LYS A 65 10.60 11.86 1.08
CA LYS A 65 11.96 11.37 1.24
C LYS A 65 11.99 10.31 2.34
N ALA A 66 12.54 9.15 2.02
CA ALA A 66 12.79 8.12 3.01
C ALA A 66 13.86 8.56 4.02
N ASP A 67 13.72 8.17 5.27
CA ASP A 67 14.67 8.44 6.33
C ASP A 67 15.96 7.56 6.19
N ALA A 68 16.83 7.60 7.20
CA ALA A 68 18.08 6.82 7.19
C ALA A 68 17.82 5.31 7.31
N GLU A 69 16.68 4.92 7.85
CA GLU A 69 16.21 3.55 8.00
C GLU A 69 15.34 3.09 6.82
N GLY A 70 15.09 3.98 5.84
CA GLY A 70 14.28 3.70 4.65
C GLY A 70 12.77 3.91 4.86
N ARG A 71 12.31 4.40 6.00
CA ARG A 71 10.89 4.64 6.26
C ARG A 71 10.43 5.94 5.63
N TRP A 72 9.27 5.94 5.01
CA TRP A 72 8.67 7.11 4.41
C TRP A 72 7.17 7.16 4.69
N ALA A 73 6.61 8.36 4.66
CA ALA A 73 5.19 8.61 4.73
C ALA A 73 4.83 9.87 3.96
N MET A 74 3.65 9.87 3.36
CA MET A 74 3.08 11.05 2.69
C MET A 74 1.56 11.04 2.83
N LYS A 75 0.94 12.20 2.63
CA LYS A 75 -0.50 12.35 2.51
C LYS A 75 -0.87 12.59 1.07
N ILE A 76 -1.91 11.94 0.61
CA ILE A 76 -2.47 12.12 -0.73
C ILE A 76 -3.94 12.50 -0.64
N ALA A 77 -4.38 13.42 -1.47
CA ALA A 77 -5.78 13.81 -1.54
C ALA A 77 -6.60 12.78 -2.32
N THR A 78 -7.78 12.45 -1.80
CA THR A 78 -8.76 11.62 -2.48
C THR A 78 -9.93 12.48 -2.97
N GLY A 79 -10.54 12.07 -4.08
CA GLY A 79 -11.71 12.71 -4.66
C GLY A 79 -13.03 12.05 -4.22
N GLU A 80 -14.05 12.24 -5.05
CA GLU A 80 -15.37 11.61 -4.89
C GLU A 80 -15.27 10.09 -4.99
N ALA A 81 -16.30 9.40 -4.47
CA ALA A 81 -16.41 7.95 -4.59
C ALA A 81 -16.35 7.50 -6.06
N GLY A 82 -15.61 6.44 -6.31
CA GLY A 82 -15.43 5.92 -7.67
C GLY A 82 -14.28 4.94 -7.78
N GLY A 83 -13.96 4.59 -9.01
CA GLY A 83 -12.92 3.63 -9.38
C GLY A 83 -13.43 2.63 -10.42
N PRO A 84 -12.66 1.59 -10.75
CA PRO A 84 -11.34 1.30 -10.20
C PRO A 84 -10.24 2.26 -10.68
N TYR A 85 -9.35 2.59 -9.79
CA TYR A 85 -8.18 3.43 -10.02
C TYR A 85 -6.88 2.65 -9.86
N THR A 86 -5.80 3.25 -10.32
CA THR A 86 -4.43 2.75 -10.15
C THR A 86 -3.61 3.73 -9.34
N VAL A 87 -2.80 3.21 -8.43
CA VAL A 87 -1.79 3.97 -7.69
C VAL A 87 -0.42 3.37 -7.99
N THR A 88 0.49 4.19 -8.49
CA THR A 88 1.87 3.79 -8.76
C THR A 88 2.79 4.42 -7.73
N VAL A 89 3.59 3.61 -7.05
CA VAL A 89 4.61 4.06 -6.08
C VAL A 89 5.99 3.63 -6.55
N SER A 90 6.97 4.52 -6.49
CA SER A 90 8.32 4.24 -7.00
C SER A 90 9.40 4.96 -6.20
N ASP A 91 10.51 4.29 -5.95
CA ASP A 91 11.79 4.89 -5.52
C ASP A 91 12.91 4.66 -6.56
N GLY A 92 12.50 4.33 -7.80
CA GLY A 92 13.32 3.94 -8.94
C GLY A 92 12.74 2.71 -9.65
N LYS A 93 12.07 1.82 -8.93
CA LYS A 93 11.29 0.71 -9.47
C LYS A 93 9.81 0.92 -9.10
N GLU A 94 8.93 0.71 -10.05
CA GLU A 94 7.50 0.92 -9.87
C GLU A 94 6.82 -0.27 -9.21
N VAL A 95 5.99 0.03 -8.21
CA VAL A 95 5.00 -0.87 -7.62
C VAL A 95 3.63 -0.32 -8.00
N VAL A 96 2.85 -1.10 -8.73
CA VAL A 96 1.53 -0.71 -9.23
C VAL A 96 0.46 -1.39 -8.39
N LEU A 97 -0.46 -0.58 -7.86
CA LEU A 97 -1.62 -1.04 -7.10
C LEU A 97 -2.86 -0.84 -7.98
N ASP A 98 -3.46 -1.94 -8.37
CA ASP A 98 -4.64 -1.96 -9.22
C ASP A 98 -5.93 -2.10 -8.42
N ASN A 99 -7.05 -1.76 -9.07
CA ASN A 99 -8.39 -1.88 -8.51
C ASN A 99 -8.54 -1.14 -7.18
N VAL A 100 -7.99 0.08 -7.10
CA VAL A 100 -8.16 0.96 -5.93
C VAL A 100 -9.48 1.69 -6.04
N MET A 101 -10.31 1.62 -5.01
CA MET A 101 -11.60 2.30 -4.95
C MET A 101 -11.54 3.47 -3.98
N LEU A 102 -12.28 4.54 -4.28
CA LEU A 102 -12.58 5.61 -3.34
C LEU A 102 -14.01 5.46 -2.84
N GLY A 103 -14.19 5.43 -1.53
CA GLY A 103 -15.50 5.21 -0.91
C GLY A 103 -15.52 5.52 0.57
N GLU A 104 -16.49 4.97 1.28
CA GLU A 104 -16.56 5.09 2.74
C GLU A 104 -15.81 3.93 3.40
N VAL A 105 -14.93 4.26 4.34
CA VAL A 105 -14.16 3.27 5.11
C VAL A 105 -14.57 3.31 6.56
N TRP A 106 -15.12 2.19 7.05
CA TRP A 106 -15.58 2.03 8.42
C TRP A 106 -14.61 1.14 9.20
N VAL A 107 -14.12 1.62 10.34
CA VAL A 107 -13.35 0.80 11.26
C VAL A 107 -14.31 0.16 12.26
N CYS A 108 -14.48 -1.16 12.12
CA CYS A 108 -15.31 -1.95 13.01
C CYS A 108 -14.42 -2.62 14.07
N SER A 109 -14.69 -2.35 15.33
CA SER A 109 -13.95 -2.90 16.46
C SER A 109 -14.87 -3.18 17.63
N GLY A 110 -14.49 -4.11 18.50
CA GLY A 110 -15.29 -4.46 19.68
C GLY A 110 -14.85 -5.75 20.33
N GLN A 111 -15.75 -6.35 21.08
CA GLN A 111 -15.55 -7.62 21.76
C GLN A 111 -16.36 -8.74 21.07
N SER A 112 -17.11 -9.51 21.87
CA SER A 112 -17.85 -10.70 21.43
C SER A 112 -18.80 -10.47 20.25
N ASN A 113 -19.41 -9.29 20.13
CA ASN A 113 -20.29 -9.00 18.99
C ASN A 113 -19.51 -8.85 17.66
N MET A 114 -18.22 -8.48 17.72
CA MET A 114 -17.38 -8.42 16.53
C MET A 114 -16.81 -9.78 16.14
N GLU A 115 -16.69 -10.69 17.10
CA GLU A 115 -16.28 -12.07 16.85
C GLU A 115 -17.44 -12.98 16.45
N MET A 116 -18.69 -12.50 16.62
CA MET A 116 -19.88 -13.30 16.41
C MET A 116 -20.00 -13.78 14.96
N PRO A 117 -19.93 -15.09 14.70
CA PRO A 117 -20.12 -15.61 13.35
C PRO A 117 -21.59 -15.57 12.96
N VAL A 118 -21.85 -15.57 11.66
CA VAL A 118 -23.21 -15.68 11.12
C VAL A 118 -23.88 -16.96 11.60
N ALA A 119 -23.13 -18.07 11.68
CA ALA A 119 -23.60 -19.36 12.16
C ALA A 119 -22.88 -19.81 13.44
N GLY A 120 -23.53 -20.66 14.25
CA GLY A 120 -22.90 -21.36 15.38
C GLY A 120 -23.20 -20.80 16.77
N TRP A 121 -23.50 -19.51 16.92
CA TRP A 121 -23.80 -18.92 18.24
C TRP A 121 -25.29 -18.83 18.55
N GLY A 122 -26.15 -19.26 17.62
CA GLY A 122 -27.62 -19.25 17.79
C GLY A 122 -28.25 -17.86 17.95
N LYS A 123 -27.54 -16.80 17.53
CA LYS A 123 -28.00 -15.42 17.65
C LYS A 123 -28.78 -14.94 16.43
N LEU A 124 -28.48 -15.45 15.26
CA LEU A 124 -29.21 -15.17 14.02
C LEU A 124 -30.20 -16.30 13.73
N LYS A 125 -31.46 -15.96 13.53
CA LYS A 125 -32.52 -16.95 13.30
C LYS A 125 -32.53 -17.51 11.87
N ASN A 126 -32.10 -16.71 10.89
CA ASN A 126 -32.16 -17.06 9.46
C ASN A 126 -30.75 -17.24 8.86
N TYR A 127 -29.79 -17.68 9.64
CA TYR A 127 -28.37 -17.71 9.20
C TYR A 127 -28.13 -18.60 7.97
N GLU A 128 -28.89 -19.68 7.81
CA GLU A 128 -28.76 -20.57 6.65
C GLU A 128 -29.14 -19.86 5.35
N GLN A 129 -30.26 -19.08 5.41
CA GLN A 129 -30.71 -18.28 4.27
C GLN A 129 -29.75 -17.14 3.94
N GLU A 130 -29.23 -16.47 4.96
CA GLU A 130 -28.23 -15.42 4.80
C GLU A 130 -26.94 -15.95 4.16
N ILE A 131 -26.46 -17.11 4.62
CA ILE A 131 -25.26 -17.75 4.03
C ILE A 131 -25.54 -18.17 2.58
N ALA A 132 -26.71 -18.76 2.30
CA ALA A 132 -27.05 -19.21 0.95
C ALA A 132 -27.24 -18.04 -0.03
N ALA A 133 -27.72 -16.89 0.46
CA ALA A 133 -27.93 -15.67 -0.33
C ALA A 133 -26.65 -14.81 -0.46
N ALA A 134 -25.62 -15.05 0.33
CA ALA A 134 -24.41 -14.26 0.33
C ALA A 134 -23.66 -14.38 -1.00
N ASN A 135 -23.69 -13.31 -1.77
CA ASN A 135 -22.97 -13.14 -3.04
C ASN A 135 -22.62 -11.66 -3.16
N TYR A 136 -21.72 -11.22 -2.31
CA TYR A 136 -21.28 -9.84 -2.25
C TYR A 136 -19.94 -9.71 -2.95
N PRO A 137 -19.74 -8.67 -3.81
CA PRO A 137 -18.49 -8.42 -4.49
C PRO A 137 -17.36 -8.01 -3.52
#